data_574980a5a7b8ae15ac8de8ae081ed402
#
_entry.id   574980a5a7b8ae15ac8de8ae081ed402
#
_cell.length_a   1.000
_cell.length_b   1.000
_cell.length_c   1.000
_cell.angle_alpha   90.00
_cell.angle_beta   90.00
_cell.angle_gamma   90.00
#
_symmetry.space_group_name_H-M   'P 1'
#
loop_
_entity.id
_entity.type
_entity.pdbx_description
1 polymer ?
#
loop_
_entity_poly.entity_id
_entity_poly.type
_entity_poly.pdbx_seq_one_letter_code
_entity_poly.pdbx_strand_id
1 'polypeptide(L)'
;NETLKLIKKLNPENVILHDVFDGFSINHHELNDPFIQFKKENDGTNSLKDEIEVMLNGLEAFKDYNVSIVRSNHDDFLDRWLKNTDWRKANTMKNSIEYMEYSWLLLKNAAPNGIIPFLIRGKYPKMKTLNRNDSLIINGWEVAQHGDIGSNGSRGSLLQFRKLNTKIIVGHYHSPERKDGALSVGTSTKLRVNYNQGPSSWLHSHVIIHTDGKAQHINFLNGHFTTFK
;
A
#
# COMPACT_ATOMS: atom_id res chain seq x y z
N ASN A 1 -11.82 -9.15 -10.76
CA ASN A 1 -10.75 -8.16 -10.64
C ASN A 1 -9.79 -8.31 -11.82
N GLU A 2 -9.62 -7.23 -12.62
CA GLU A 2 -8.81 -7.24 -13.85
C GLU A 2 -7.32 -7.44 -13.56
N THR A 3 -6.83 -6.92 -12.45
CA THR A 3 -5.45 -7.16 -11.98
C THR A 3 -5.15 -8.65 -11.85
N LEU A 4 -6.04 -9.42 -11.24
CA LEU A 4 -5.87 -10.87 -11.11
C LEU A 4 -5.93 -11.60 -12.45
N LYS A 5 -6.75 -11.12 -13.40
CA LYS A 5 -6.76 -11.67 -14.78
C LYS A 5 -5.41 -11.41 -15.48
N LEU A 6 -4.85 -10.20 -15.31
CA LEU A 6 -3.54 -9.86 -15.84
C LEU A 6 -2.44 -10.76 -15.25
N ILE A 7 -2.40 -10.89 -13.92
CA ILE A 7 -1.42 -11.74 -13.23
C ILE A 7 -1.52 -13.20 -13.70
N LYS A 8 -2.72 -13.75 -13.77
CA LYS A 8 -2.93 -15.12 -14.31
C LYS A 8 -2.46 -15.28 -15.74
N LYS A 9 -2.71 -14.27 -16.60
CA LYS A 9 -2.28 -14.27 -18.01
C LYS A 9 -0.76 -14.21 -18.15
N LEU A 10 -0.10 -13.40 -17.33
CA LEU A 10 1.35 -13.17 -17.41
C LEU A 10 2.16 -14.22 -16.65
N ASN A 11 1.57 -14.83 -15.62
CA ASN A 11 2.23 -15.76 -14.70
C ASN A 11 3.62 -15.25 -14.26
N PRO A 12 3.70 -14.07 -13.61
CA PRO A 12 4.96 -13.45 -13.25
C PRO A 12 5.72 -14.28 -12.21
N GLU A 13 7.04 -14.25 -12.27
CA GLU A 13 7.91 -14.85 -11.26
C GLU A 13 7.79 -14.16 -9.89
N ASN A 14 7.61 -12.84 -9.90
CA ASN A 14 7.48 -12.02 -8.70
C ASN A 14 6.28 -11.08 -8.80
N VAL A 15 5.59 -10.87 -7.68
CA VAL A 15 4.50 -9.88 -7.56
C VAL A 15 4.86 -8.91 -6.44
N ILE A 16 4.90 -7.62 -6.76
CA ILE A 16 5.20 -6.55 -5.80
C ILE A 16 3.92 -5.79 -5.51
N LEU A 17 3.54 -5.71 -4.23
CA LEU A 17 2.35 -5.01 -3.78
C LEU A 17 2.73 -3.80 -2.93
N HIS A 18 2.03 -2.69 -3.15
CA HIS A 18 2.13 -1.44 -2.37
C HIS A 18 0.76 -1.09 -1.80
N ASP A 19 0.71 -0.39 -0.67
CA ASP A 19 -0.52 0.13 -0.06
C ASP A 19 -1.62 -0.94 0.07
N VAL A 20 -1.31 -2.07 0.69
CA VAL A 20 -2.27 -3.16 0.89
C VAL A 20 -3.29 -2.85 1.98
N PHE A 21 -2.94 -1.98 2.93
CA PHE A 21 -3.79 -1.46 3.99
C PHE A 21 -4.16 0.00 3.72
N ASP A 22 -5.43 0.37 3.86
CA ASP A 22 -5.89 1.75 3.64
C ASP A 22 -5.77 2.61 4.92
N GLY A 23 -6.11 2.05 6.07
CA GLY A 23 -6.14 2.79 7.35
C GLY A 23 -7.29 3.78 7.44
N PHE A 24 -8.38 3.57 6.67
CA PHE A 24 -9.53 4.47 6.61
C PHE A 24 -10.20 4.63 7.97
N SER A 25 -10.37 3.55 8.73
CA SER A 25 -11.02 3.56 10.04
C SER A 25 -10.31 4.45 11.06
N ILE A 26 -8.98 4.56 10.93
CA ILE A 26 -8.08 5.25 11.88
C ILE A 26 -7.34 6.43 11.23
N ASN A 27 -7.80 6.92 10.08
CA ASN A 27 -7.15 7.99 9.33
C ASN A 27 -7.02 9.25 10.18
N HIS A 28 -5.79 9.61 10.53
CA HIS A 28 -5.47 10.72 11.43
C HIS A 28 -5.88 12.09 10.89
N HIS A 29 -6.05 12.25 9.59
CA HIS A 29 -6.54 13.49 8.98
C HIS A 29 -8.02 13.74 9.26
N GLU A 30 -8.78 12.70 9.60
CA GLU A 30 -10.23 12.72 9.75
C GLU A 30 -10.69 12.50 11.20
N LEU A 31 -9.78 12.14 12.12
CA LEU A 31 -10.14 11.80 13.50
C LEU A 31 -10.82 12.96 14.27
N ASN A 32 -10.52 14.20 13.90
CA ASN A 32 -11.06 15.39 14.55
C ASN A 32 -12.24 16.03 13.79
N ASP A 33 -12.69 15.42 12.67
CA ASP A 33 -13.88 15.87 11.94
C ASP A 33 -15.12 15.11 12.39
N PRO A 34 -16.03 15.73 13.19
CA PRO A 34 -17.19 15.04 13.74
C PRO A 34 -18.18 14.58 12.68
N PHE A 35 -18.28 15.28 11.54
CA PHE A 35 -19.18 14.87 10.44
C PHE A 35 -18.67 13.62 9.74
N ILE A 36 -17.36 13.56 9.49
CA ILE A 36 -16.75 12.36 8.89
C ILE A 36 -16.85 11.18 9.87
N GLN A 37 -16.57 11.40 11.17
CA GLN A 37 -16.68 10.35 12.18
C GLN A 37 -18.11 9.84 12.29
N PHE A 38 -19.13 10.72 12.31
CA PHE A 38 -20.54 10.33 12.31
C PHE A 38 -20.89 9.50 11.08
N LYS A 39 -20.43 9.92 9.90
CA LYS A 39 -20.65 9.17 8.67
C LYS A 39 -20.03 7.78 8.72
N LYS A 40 -18.77 7.66 9.17
CA LYS A 40 -18.09 6.36 9.33
C LYS A 40 -18.83 5.43 10.30
N GLU A 41 -19.33 5.97 11.40
CA GLU A 41 -20.14 5.21 12.37
C GLU A 41 -21.43 4.71 11.73
N ASN A 42 -22.16 5.58 11.03
CA ASN A 42 -23.42 5.25 10.36
C ASN A 42 -23.24 4.23 9.23
N ASP A 43 -22.15 4.34 8.47
CA ASP A 43 -21.81 3.46 7.35
C ASP A 43 -21.09 2.16 7.81
N GLY A 44 -20.77 2.03 9.11
CA GLY A 44 -20.07 0.90 9.68
C GLY A 44 -18.59 0.77 9.24
N THR A 45 -17.98 1.87 8.74
CA THR A 45 -16.63 1.86 8.17
C THR A 45 -15.52 2.31 9.12
N ASN A 46 -15.81 2.41 10.41
CA ASN A 46 -14.87 2.79 11.46
C ASN A 46 -14.32 1.58 12.28
N SER A 47 -14.50 0.37 11.80
CA SER A 47 -13.98 -0.85 12.43
C SER A 47 -12.60 -1.19 11.89
N LEU A 48 -11.57 -1.05 12.73
CA LEU A 48 -10.20 -1.44 12.40
C LEU A 48 -10.09 -2.95 12.16
N LYS A 49 -10.80 -3.75 12.95
CA LYS A 49 -10.85 -5.21 12.80
C LYS A 49 -11.32 -5.60 11.40
N ASP A 50 -12.47 -5.06 10.98
CA ASP A 50 -13.07 -5.40 9.70
C ASP A 50 -12.16 -4.96 8.54
N GLU A 51 -11.52 -3.80 8.66
CA GLU A 51 -10.58 -3.29 7.67
C GLU A 51 -9.36 -4.20 7.53
N ILE A 52 -8.78 -4.67 8.64
CA ILE A 52 -7.69 -5.64 8.64
C ILE A 52 -8.12 -6.98 8.04
N GLU A 53 -9.31 -7.46 8.37
CA GLU A 53 -9.86 -8.69 7.78
C GLU A 53 -10.05 -8.56 6.26
N VAL A 54 -10.54 -7.43 5.78
CA VAL A 54 -10.66 -7.14 4.33
C VAL A 54 -9.30 -7.16 3.65
N MET A 55 -8.28 -6.50 4.24
CA MET A 55 -6.91 -6.53 3.74
C MET A 55 -6.37 -7.96 3.66
N LEU A 56 -6.44 -8.70 4.77
CA LEU A 56 -5.92 -10.07 4.82
C LEU A 56 -6.66 -11.01 3.84
N ASN A 57 -7.97 -10.88 3.71
CA ASN A 57 -8.75 -11.68 2.75
C ASN A 57 -8.45 -11.29 1.31
N GLY A 58 -8.15 -10.02 1.04
CA GLY A 58 -7.70 -9.56 -0.28
C GLY A 58 -6.37 -10.20 -0.71
N LEU A 59 -5.45 -10.40 0.24
CA LEU A 59 -4.16 -11.04 -0.01
C LEU A 59 -4.27 -12.53 -0.33
N GLU A 60 -5.35 -13.21 0.06
CA GLU A 60 -5.57 -14.64 -0.25
C GLU A 60 -5.44 -14.95 -1.75
N ALA A 61 -5.85 -14.01 -2.61
CA ALA A 61 -5.77 -14.15 -4.06
C ALA A 61 -4.33 -14.25 -4.60
N PHE A 62 -3.34 -13.91 -3.78
CA PHE A 62 -1.92 -13.87 -4.15
C PHE A 62 -1.08 -14.95 -3.44
N LYS A 63 -1.66 -15.80 -2.59
CA LYS A 63 -0.93 -16.74 -1.72
C LYS A 63 -0.03 -17.73 -2.45
N ASP A 64 -0.35 -18.05 -3.71
CA ASP A 64 0.38 -19.01 -4.53
C ASP A 64 1.47 -18.36 -5.39
N TYR A 65 1.64 -17.03 -5.30
CA TYR A 65 2.67 -16.29 -6.01
C TYR A 65 3.84 -15.95 -5.08
N ASN A 66 5.01 -15.66 -5.66
CA ASN A 66 6.14 -15.09 -4.91
C ASN A 66 5.90 -13.60 -4.68
N VAL A 67 5.28 -13.27 -3.54
CA VAL A 67 4.82 -11.92 -3.22
C VAL A 67 5.81 -11.22 -2.30
N SER A 68 6.12 -9.96 -2.65
CA SER A 68 6.76 -9.01 -1.74
C SER A 68 5.85 -7.80 -1.54
N ILE A 69 5.58 -7.47 -0.28
CA ILE A 69 4.73 -6.35 0.13
C ILE A 69 5.62 -5.24 0.66
N VAL A 70 5.57 -4.09 0.02
CA VAL A 70 6.38 -2.92 0.36
C VAL A 70 5.65 -2.08 1.39
N ARG A 71 6.30 -1.81 2.52
CA ARG A 71 5.75 -0.97 3.59
C ARG A 71 5.43 0.44 3.07
N SER A 72 4.20 0.89 3.30
CA SER A 72 3.67 2.17 2.87
C SER A 72 3.49 3.16 4.02
N ASN A 73 3.17 4.41 3.70
CA ASN A 73 2.76 5.40 4.72
C ASN A 73 1.43 5.01 5.38
N HIS A 74 0.56 4.27 4.71
CA HIS A 74 -0.71 3.77 5.25
C HIS A 74 -0.46 2.67 6.30
N ASP A 75 0.52 1.79 6.09
CA ASP A 75 0.93 0.82 7.12
C ASP A 75 1.41 1.52 8.39
N ASP A 76 2.11 2.67 8.25
CA ASP A 76 2.56 3.49 9.36
C ASP A 76 1.41 4.22 10.09
N PHE A 77 0.22 4.36 9.48
CA PHE A 77 -0.94 4.98 10.14
C PHE A 77 -1.36 4.20 11.37
N LEU A 78 -1.38 2.88 11.31
CA LEU A 78 -1.74 2.05 12.47
C LEU A 78 -0.76 2.23 13.62
N ASP A 79 0.54 2.10 13.36
CA ASP A 79 1.57 2.27 14.39
C ASP A 79 1.55 3.69 14.99
N ARG A 80 1.29 4.70 14.17
CA ARG A 80 1.16 6.09 14.60
C ARG A 80 -0.09 6.33 15.43
N TRP A 81 -1.22 5.75 15.02
CA TRP A 81 -2.47 5.83 15.74
C TRP A 81 -2.34 5.21 17.13
N LEU A 82 -1.73 4.04 17.27
CA LEU A 82 -1.46 3.39 18.55
C LEU A 82 -0.61 4.25 19.49
N LYS A 83 0.37 4.98 18.96
CA LYS A 83 1.28 5.84 19.76
C LYS A 83 0.65 7.16 20.20
N ASN A 84 -0.27 7.71 19.41
CA ASN A 84 -0.74 9.08 19.57
C ASN A 84 -2.20 9.20 20.04
N THR A 85 -2.96 8.10 20.07
CA THR A 85 -4.39 8.15 20.39
C THR A 85 -4.63 7.70 21.85
N ASP A 86 -5.52 8.42 22.52
CA ASP A 86 -6.06 7.99 23.81
C ASP A 86 -7.23 7.03 23.55
N TRP A 87 -7.07 5.78 23.90
CA TRP A 87 -8.07 4.71 23.70
C TRP A 87 -9.42 4.99 24.38
N ARG A 88 -9.44 5.87 25.39
CA ARG A 88 -10.67 6.26 26.11
C ARG A 88 -11.54 7.23 25.32
N LYS A 89 -11.06 7.81 24.22
CA LYS A 89 -11.86 8.69 23.36
C LYS A 89 -12.90 7.91 22.58
N ALA A 90 -14.06 8.51 22.35
CA ALA A 90 -15.20 7.86 21.71
C ALA A 90 -14.88 7.27 20.33
N ASN A 91 -14.08 7.97 19.53
CA ASN A 91 -13.63 7.50 18.21
C ASN A 91 -12.67 6.29 18.26
N THR A 92 -12.15 5.96 19.46
CA THR A 92 -11.25 4.82 19.68
C THR A 92 -11.94 3.66 20.38
N MET A 93 -13.04 3.90 21.12
CA MET A 93 -13.71 2.89 21.94
C MET A 93 -14.15 1.67 21.14
N LYS A 94 -14.63 1.86 19.92
CA LYS A 94 -15.03 0.76 19.02
C LYS A 94 -13.86 -0.18 18.71
N ASN A 95 -12.64 0.37 18.64
CA ASN A 95 -11.41 -0.33 18.30
C ASN A 95 -10.51 -0.57 19.53
N SER A 96 -11.09 -0.53 20.76
CA SER A 96 -10.31 -0.58 22.01
C SER A 96 -9.60 -1.93 22.21
N ILE A 97 -10.18 -3.02 21.74
CA ILE A 97 -9.56 -4.35 21.83
C ILE A 97 -8.34 -4.40 20.94
N GLU A 98 -8.48 -4.03 19.69
CA GLU A 98 -7.39 -3.95 18.70
C GLU A 98 -6.30 -2.98 19.16
N TYR A 99 -6.71 -1.83 19.74
CA TYR A 99 -5.77 -0.88 20.33
C TYR A 99 -4.91 -1.52 21.42
N MET A 100 -5.54 -2.22 22.38
CA MET A 100 -4.84 -2.87 23.48
C MET A 100 -3.93 -4.00 23.01
N GLU A 101 -4.44 -4.87 22.14
CA GLU A 101 -3.72 -6.00 21.60
C GLU A 101 -2.47 -5.56 20.80
N TYR A 102 -2.65 -4.63 19.86
CA TYR A 102 -1.55 -4.17 19.00
C TYR A 102 -0.55 -3.28 19.75
N SER A 103 -1.00 -2.46 20.70
CA SER A 103 -0.10 -1.73 21.58
C SER A 103 0.78 -2.68 22.40
N TRP A 104 0.20 -3.77 22.91
CA TRP A 104 0.95 -4.79 23.63
C TRP A 104 2.02 -5.45 22.74
N LEU A 105 1.68 -5.79 21.50
CA LEU A 105 2.65 -6.36 20.55
C LEU A 105 3.82 -5.40 20.25
N LEU A 106 3.57 -4.10 20.12
CA LEU A 106 4.63 -3.10 19.94
C LEU A 106 5.48 -2.94 21.19
N LEU A 107 4.88 -2.82 22.37
CA LEU A 107 5.57 -2.59 23.65
C LEU A 107 6.50 -3.75 24.01
N LYS A 108 6.09 -4.99 23.78
CA LYS A 108 6.95 -6.16 24.00
C LYS A 108 7.90 -6.48 22.84
N ASN A 109 7.98 -5.61 21.86
CA ASN A 109 8.81 -5.79 20.63
C ASN A 109 8.53 -7.09 19.86
N ALA A 110 7.28 -7.57 19.87
CA ALA A 110 6.87 -8.74 19.09
C ALA A 110 6.61 -8.38 17.61
N ALA A 111 6.31 -7.11 17.34
CA ALA A 111 6.11 -6.57 16.00
C ALA A 111 7.12 -5.45 15.68
N PRO A 112 8.44 -5.73 15.64
CA PRO A 112 9.48 -4.70 15.49
C PRO A 112 9.39 -3.94 14.15
N ASN A 113 8.77 -4.56 13.14
CA ASN A 113 8.57 -3.98 11.81
C ASN A 113 7.16 -3.40 11.61
N GLY A 114 6.40 -3.21 12.70
CA GLY A 114 5.03 -2.71 12.69
C GLY A 114 3.96 -3.81 12.68
N ILE A 115 2.72 -3.41 12.97
CA ILE A 115 1.61 -4.34 13.14
C ILE A 115 1.17 -4.95 11.82
N ILE A 116 1.01 -4.17 10.75
CA ILE A 116 0.55 -4.69 9.44
C ILE A 116 1.48 -5.79 8.90
N PRO A 117 2.82 -5.61 8.83
CA PRO A 117 3.73 -6.68 8.46
C PRO A 117 3.67 -7.90 9.39
N PHE A 118 3.45 -7.69 10.68
CA PHE A 118 3.30 -8.78 11.66
C PHE A 118 2.06 -9.64 11.35
N LEU A 119 0.90 -9.02 11.12
CA LEU A 119 -0.35 -9.70 10.81
C LEU A 119 -0.27 -10.46 9.47
N ILE A 120 0.32 -9.84 8.45
CA ILE A 120 0.50 -10.47 7.14
C ILE A 120 1.34 -11.73 7.27
N ARG A 121 2.50 -11.66 7.94
CA ARG A 121 3.37 -12.84 8.13
C ARG A 121 2.72 -13.94 8.97
N GLY A 122 1.87 -13.56 9.94
CA GLY A 122 1.10 -14.52 10.74
C GLY A 122 0.14 -15.36 9.89
N LYS A 123 -0.54 -14.75 8.91
CA LYS A 123 -1.50 -15.44 8.03
C LYS A 123 -0.84 -16.03 6.77
N TYR A 124 0.16 -15.33 6.21
CA TYR A 124 0.84 -15.69 4.96
C TYR A 124 2.37 -15.72 5.13
N PRO A 125 2.91 -16.74 5.80
CA PRO A 125 4.35 -16.80 6.15
C PRO A 125 5.29 -16.84 4.93
N LYS A 126 4.79 -17.18 3.74
CA LYS A 126 5.55 -17.18 2.50
C LYS A 126 5.66 -15.80 1.85
N MET A 127 4.76 -14.86 2.18
CA MET A 127 4.81 -13.51 1.66
C MET A 127 5.92 -12.73 2.36
N LYS A 128 6.79 -12.09 1.59
CA LYS A 128 7.83 -11.20 2.12
C LYS A 128 7.23 -9.85 2.46
N THR A 129 7.59 -9.28 3.58
CA THR A 129 7.27 -7.89 3.93
C THR A 129 8.58 -7.10 3.95
N LEU A 130 8.65 -6.04 3.15
CA LEU A 130 9.81 -5.18 3.00
C LEU A 130 9.62 -3.91 3.84
N ASN A 131 10.63 -3.55 4.63
CA ASN A 131 10.63 -2.35 5.46
C ASN A 131 11.07 -1.12 4.66
N ARG A 132 10.98 0.07 5.30
CA ARG A 132 11.31 1.36 4.70
C ARG A 132 12.75 1.47 4.16
N ASN A 133 13.69 0.74 4.74
CA ASN A 133 15.11 0.77 4.37
C ASN A 133 15.57 -0.48 3.61
N ASP A 134 14.65 -1.40 3.31
CA ASP A 134 14.99 -2.59 2.55
C ASP A 134 15.17 -2.24 1.06
N SER A 135 15.94 -3.06 0.37
CA SER A 135 16.18 -2.98 -1.06
C SER A 135 15.86 -4.32 -1.72
N LEU A 136 15.20 -4.26 -2.86
CA LEU A 136 14.92 -5.42 -3.70
C LEU A 136 15.13 -5.03 -5.15
N ILE A 137 16.17 -5.58 -5.76
CA ILE A 137 16.47 -5.34 -7.18
C ILE A 137 15.92 -6.49 -8.03
N ILE A 138 15.05 -6.19 -8.97
CA ILE A 138 14.52 -7.13 -9.96
C ILE A 138 14.90 -6.64 -11.36
N ASN A 139 15.73 -7.41 -12.07
CA ASN A 139 16.20 -7.10 -13.43
C ASN A 139 16.70 -5.64 -13.58
N GLY A 140 17.44 -5.16 -12.58
CA GLY A 140 18.04 -3.82 -12.56
C GLY A 140 17.11 -2.69 -12.10
N TRP A 141 15.93 -3.02 -11.54
CA TRP A 141 14.99 -2.06 -10.96
C TRP A 141 14.88 -2.24 -9.45
N GLU A 142 15.09 -1.17 -8.68
CA GLU A 142 14.73 -1.11 -7.27
C GLU A 142 13.20 -1.06 -7.13
N VAL A 143 12.62 -1.99 -6.35
CA VAL A 143 11.16 -2.13 -6.22
C VAL A 143 10.69 -2.15 -4.76
N ALA A 144 11.60 -1.95 -3.78
CA ALA A 144 11.27 -1.99 -2.35
C ALA A 144 10.87 -0.62 -1.78
N GLN A 145 10.87 0.44 -2.58
CA GLN A 145 10.55 1.78 -2.13
C GLN A 145 9.09 2.13 -2.46
N HIS A 146 8.33 2.58 -1.43
CA HIS A 146 6.92 2.94 -1.66
C HIS A 146 6.77 4.22 -2.48
N GLY A 147 7.55 5.25 -2.20
CA GLY A 147 7.57 6.49 -2.96
C GLY A 147 7.12 7.73 -2.19
N ASP A 148 6.57 7.59 -0.99
CA ASP A 148 6.22 8.70 -0.10
C ASP A 148 7.45 9.39 0.51
N ILE A 149 8.53 8.64 0.72
CA ILE A 149 9.83 9.13 1.19
C ILE A 149 10.80 9.19 0.01
N GLY A 150 11.35 10.38 -0.23
CA GLY A 150 12.37 10.64 -1.23
C GLY A 150 13.79 10.54 -0.67
N SER A 151 14.76 10.99 -1.47
CA SER A 151 16.17 10.99 -1.06
C SER A 151 16.38 11.78 0.24
N ASN A 152 17.20 11.23 1.14
CA ASN A 152 17.53 11.83 2.43
C ASN A 152 16.33 12.13 3.34
N GLY A 153 15.26 11.32 3.25
CA GLY A 153 14.07 11.46 4.08
C GLY A 153 13.15 12.62 3.69
N SER A 154 13.39 13.27 2.56
CA SER A 154 12.49 14.33 2.05
C SER A 154 11.17 13.74 1.53
N ARG A 155 10.18 14.58 1.25
CA ARG A 155 8.94 14.14 0.59
C ARG A 155 9.29 13.54 -0.77
N GLY A 156 8.77 12.35 -1.07
CA GLY A 156 9.04 11.66 -2.31
C GLY A 156 8.49 12.38 -3.54
N SER A 157 9.23 12.29 -4.65
CA SER A 157 8.77 12.68 -5.99
C SER A 157 9.58 11.96 -7.05
N LEU A 158 8.98 11.70 -8.23
CA LEU A 158 9.70 11.05 -9.32
C LEU A 158 10.93 11.83 -9.76
N LEU A 159 10.89 13.17 -9.69
CA LEU A 159 12.04 14.02 -10.00
C LEU A 159 13.22 13.82 -9.04
N GLN A 160 12.95 13.48 -7.79
CA GLN A 160 14.02 13.15 -6.83
C GLN A 160 14.56 11.74 -7.08
N PHE A 161 13.69 10.77 -7.34
CA PHE A 161 14.12 9.39 -7.56
C PHE A 161 15.01 9.24 -8.79
N ARG A 162 14.79 10.01 -9.85
CA ARG A 162 15.69 9.99 -11.01
C ARG A 162 17.14 10.42 -10.69
N LYS A 163 17.36 11.10 -9.54
CA LYS A 163 18.71 11.48 -9.09
C LYS A 163 19.44 10.33 -8.38
N LEU A 164 18.73 9.25 -8.06
CA LEU A 164 19.32 8.06 -7.51
C LEU A 164 20.12 7.36 -8.63
N ASN A 165 21.25 6.79 -8.27
CA ASN A 165 22.10 6.06 -9.24
C ASN A 165 21.55 4.64 -9.50
N THR A 166 20.21 4.49 -9.58
CA THR A 166 19.52 3.23 -9.84
C THR A 166 18.17 3.51 -10.52
N LYS A 167 17.70 2.55 -11.31
CA LYS A 167 16.34 2.57 -11.81
C LYS A 167 15.40 2.17 -10.68
N ILE A 168 14.23 2.82 -10.58
CA ILE A 168 13.29 2.60 -9.48
C ILE A 168 11.84 2.58 -9.96
N ILE A 169 11.05 1.69 -9.36
CA ILE A 169 9.59 1.65 -9.53
C ILE A 169 8.96 1.84 -8.16
N VAL A 170 8.03 2.80 -8.05
CA VAL A 170 7.37 3.17 -6.79
C VAL A 170 5.85 3.14 -6.91
N GLY A 171 5.18 2.97 -5.77
CA GLY A 171 3.72 3.12 -5.62
C GLY A 171 3.31 4.57 -5.32
N HIS A 172 2.49 4.78 -4.28
CA HIS A 172 2.11 6.04 -3.64
C HIS A 172 1.31 7.05 -4.49
N TYR A 173 1.71 7.31 -5.74
CA TYR A 173 1.18 8.45 -6.52
C TYR A 173 -0.17 8.20 -7.18
N HIS A 174 -0.60 6.95 -7.29
CA HIS A 174 -1.83 6.52 -7.96
C HIS A 174 -1.94 6.90 -9.44
N SER A 175 -0.93 7.57 -9.98
CA SER A 175 -0.84 8.02 -11.36
C SER A 175 0.38 7.40 -12.02
N PRO A 176 0.23 6.70 -13.16
CA PRO A 176 1.35 6.16 -13.88
C PRO A 176 2.17 7.30 -14.51
N GLU A 177 3.45 7.33 -14.21
CA GLU A 177 4.38 8.30 -14.76
C GLU A 177 5.77 7.67 -14.98
N ARG A 178 6.52 8.20 -15.93
CA ARG A 178 7.92 7.81 -16.20
C ARG A 178 8.80 9.06 -16.30
N LYS A 179 9.91 9.05 -15.56
CA LYS A 179 10.93 10.11 -15.58
C LYS A 179 12.33 9.48 -15.49
N ASP A 180 13.06 9.40 -16.61
CA ASP A 180 14.49 9.06 -16.65
C ASP A 180 14.92 7.91 -15.70
N GLY A 181 14.29 6.77 -15.80
CA GLY A 181 14.61 5.61 -14.96
C GLY A 181 13.85 5.54 -13.63
N ALA A 182 12.96 6.48 -13.34
CA ALA A 182 11.99 6.38 -12.26
C ALA A 182 10.57 6.20 -12.84
N LEU A 183 9.84 5.20 -12.35
CA LEU A 183 8.45 4.94 -12.72
C LEU A 183 7.57 4.94 -11.48
N SER A 184 6.36 5.51 -11.59
CA SER A 184 5.28 5.26 -10.63
C SER A 184 4.24 4.35 -11.25
N VAL A 185 3.69 3.43 -10.46
CA VAL A 185 2.50 2.66 -10.84
C VAL A 185 1.24 3.51 -10.66
N GLY A 186 0.13 3.08 -11.25
CA GLY A 186 -1.19 3.62 -10.94
C GLY A 186 -1.76 3.02 -9.66
N THR A 187 -3.07 2.83 -9.61
CA THR A 187 -3.77 2.27 -8.45
C THR A 187 -4.63 1.07 -8.84
N SER A 188 -5.05 0.28 -7.85
CA SER A 188 -6.07 -0.78 -7.98
C SER A 188 -7.35 -0.45 -7.18
N THR A 189 -7.41 0.71 -6.54
CA THR A 189 -8.57 1.18 -5.77
C THR A 189 -9.53 2.01 -6.63
N LYS A 190 -10.56 2.57 -6.02
CA LYS A 190 -11.49 3.49 -6.71
C LYS A 190 -10.74 4.72 -7.22
N LEU A 191 -11.01 5.12 -8.47
CA LEU A 191 -10.37 6.29 -9.08
C LEU A 191 -10.92 7.63 -8.55
N ARG A 192 -12.05 7.58 -7.83
CA ARG A 192 -12.66 8.75 -7.18
C ARG A 192 -12.93 8.44 -5.73
N VAL A 193 -12.36 9.24 -4.87
CA VAL A 193 -12.52 9.21 -3.42
C VAL A 193 -12.72 10.63 -2.90
N ASN A 194 -13.08 10.78 -1.63
CA ASN A 194 -13.46 12.09 -1.07
C ASN A 194 -12.39 13.17 -1.18
N TYR A 195 -11.11 12.81 -1.17
CA TYR A 195 -9.99 13.75 -1.16
C TYR A 195 -9.37 14.03 -2.54
N ASN A 196 -9.79 13.34 -3.61
CA ASN A 196 -9.27 13.60 -4.97
C ASN A 196 -10.36 14.17 -5.89
N GLN A 197 -11.12 15.14 -5.41
CA GLN A 197 -12.14 15.85 -6.20
C GLN A 197 -11.48 16.73 -7.28
N GLY A 198 -12.25 17.02 -8.34
CA GLY A 198 -11.75 17.78 -9.48
C GLY A 198 -11.01 16.93 -10.52
N PRO A 199 -10.21 17.53 -11.40
CA PRO A 199 -9.40 16.80 -12.37
C PRO A 199 -8.43 15.85 -11.67
N SER A 200 -8.37 14.57 -12.12
CA SER A 200 -7.52 13.56 -11.50
C SER A 200 -6.74 12.80 -12.57
N SER A 201 -5.47 12.59 -12.31
CA SER A 201 -4.56 11.74 -13.11
C SER A 201 -4.52 10.28 -12.67
N TRP A 202 -5.34 9.91 -11.68
CA TRP A 202 -5.41 8.53 -11.20
C TRP A 202 -5.85 7.58 -12.30
N LEU A 203 -5.14 6.47 -12.40
CA LEU A 203 -5.42 5.46 -13.41
C LEU A 203 -5.13 4.06 -12.83
N HIS A 204 -5.95 3.09 -13.19
CA HIS A 204 -5.62 1.70 -12.94
C HIS A 204 -4.45 1.31 -13.86
N SER A 205 -3.27 1.12 -13.28
CA SER A 205 -2.05 0.83 -14.04
C SER A 205 -1.05 0.06 -13.19
N HIS A 206 -0.39 -0.91 -13.81
CA HIS A 206 0.71 -1.67 -13.23
C HIS A 206 1.95 -1.53 -14.08
N VAL A 207 3.12 -1.88 -13.52
CA VAL A 207 4.37 -1.97 -14.27
C VAL A 207 4.79 -3.43 -14.37
N ILE A 208 5.15 -3.87 -15.56
CA ILE A 208 5.77 -5.16 -15.83
C ILE A 208 7.25 -4.92 -16.07
N ILE A 209 8.09 -5.72 -15.39
CA ILE A 209 9.54 -5.77 -15.63
C ILE A 209 9.80 -7.07 -16.41
N HIS A 210 10.33 -6.94 -17.61
CA HIS A 210 10.72 -8.06 -18.46
C HIS A 210 12.08 -8.63 -18.06
N THR A 211 12.37 -9.85 -18.48
CA THR A 211 13.65 -10.54 -18.18
C THR A 211 14.87 -9.80 -18.72
N ASP A 212 14.70 -9.01 -19.79
CA ASP A 212 15.75 -8.15 -20.37
C ASP A 212 15.94 -6.81 -19.65
N GLY A 213 15.22 -6.59 -18.53
CA GLY A 213 15.28 -5.37 -17.72
C GLY A 213 14.51 -4.19 -18.29
N LYS A 214 13.71 -4.37 -19.35
CA LYS A 214 12.76 -3.36 -19.80
C LYS A 214 11.55 -3.33 -18.86
N ALA A 215 11.05 -2.13 -18.58
CA ALA A 215 9.84 -1.94 -17.78
C ALA A 215 8.80 -1.15 -18.58
N GLN A 216 7.53 -1.58 -18.51
CA GLN A 216 6.42 -0.93 -19.21
C GLN A 216 5.18 -0.84 -18.34
N HIS A 217 4.41 0.23 -18.50
CA HIS A 217 3.08 0.35 -17.91
C HIS A 217 2.06 -0.49 -18.68
N ILE A 218 1.18 -1.12 -17.93
CA ILE A 218 -0.06 -1.74 -18.44
C ILE A 218 -1.23 -0.96 -17.84
N ASN A 219 -1.90 -0.19 -18.68
CA ASN A 219 -3.03 0.63 -18.29
C ASN A 219 -4.34 -0.14 -18.49
N PHE A 220 -5.26 0.06 -17.58
CA PHE A 220 -6.62 -0.49 -17.67
C PHE A 220 -7.57 0.64 -18.01
N LEU A 221 -8.24 0.54 -19.15
CA LEU A 221 -9.23 1.48 -19.61
C LEU A 221 -10.59 0.75 -19.70
N ASN A 222 -11.59 1.25 -19.00
CA ASN A 222 -12.93 0.66 -18.96
C ASN A 222 -12.94 -0.85 -18.62
N GLY A 223 -12.06 -1.27 -17.70
CA GLY A 223 -11.91 -2.68 -17.31
C GLY A 223 -11.16 -3.56 -18.31
N HIS A 224 -10.54 -2.98 -19.33
CA HIS A 224 -9.75 -3.69 -20.33
C HIS A 224 -8.28 -3.28 -20.28
N PHE A 225 -7.40 -4.22 -20.54
CA PHE A 225 -5.98 -3.97 -20.71
C PHE A 225 -5.45 -4.60 -22.01
N THR A 226 -4.43 -3.98 -22.59
CA THR A 226 -3.72 -4.49 -23.75
C THR A 226 -2.28 -4.80 -23.36
N THR A 227 -1.85 -6.02 -23.61
CA THR A 227 -0.43 -6.39 -23.56
C THR A 227 0.08 -6.47 -25.01
N PHE A 228 1.16 -5.77 -25.31
CA PHE A 228 1.82 -5.94 -26.60
C PHE A 228 2.35 -7.39 -26.68
N LYS A 229 2.09 -8.02 -27.82
CA LYS A 229 2.69 -9.32 -28.16
C LYS A 229 4.12 -9.13 -28.60
#